data_b2253f84b64e89e71919333781277165
#
_entry.id   b2253f84b64e89e71919333781277165
#
_cell.length_a   1.000
_cell.length_b   1.000
_cell.length_c   1.000
_cell.angle_alpha   90.00
_cell.angle_beta   90.00
_cell.angle_gamma   90.00
#
_symmetry.space_group_name_H-M   'P 1'
#
loop_
_entity.id
_entity.type
_entity.pdbx_description
1 polymer ?
#
loop_
_entity_poly.entity_id
_entity_poly.type
_entity_poly.pdbx_seq_one_letter_code
_entity_poly.pdbx_strand_id
1 'polypeptide(L)'
;MKTVAAAIEFGTSKIITLIAESGSFTRCEIIGSGTVPYSGYCNGDWNNREELLPAIEASVRAAEAEAKRRIHEIYVGVPGDNINVVTAIGETEILSEDGRVGDDEIARVMDAAADQLDLAENGGHVLHRSPAWFSVDGGKHTMSPINSKGKTLTALVSFIQADAQFIEDTRTLLADLDIEVKAYMAPALGSALLLLSFDERDRKPVLIDVGYLNTELSVIEGDAITYHTTIPRGGGDITAELASALETSMNEAETVKQGYIFTPDQFEEESDPQVELEDGSVVAFPRKFVSEVVEQETDQIIAYIKETLDYAEELITPKSQIYVTGGGLVNMRGSREYLSEKLGRSVKIPMVKAARLNNPRYSNALGLMDQVFDAVEQQAYNASSQGGALNGLKNIFKK
;
A
#
# COMPACT_ATOMS: atom_id res chain seq x y z
N MET A 1 -3.13 -9.48 -28.33
CA MET A 1 -2.06 -10.15 -27.56
C MET A 1 -2.28 -9.77 -26.12
N LYS A 2 -2.22 -10.69 -25.14
CA LYS A 2 -2.36 -10.30 -23.73
C LYS A 2 -1.13 -9.47 -23.33
N THR A 3 -1.35 -8.35 -22.65
CA THR A 3 -0.29 -7.57 -22.06
C THR A 3 0.25 -8.30 -20.83
N VAL A 4 1.57 -8.33 -20.64
CA VAL A 4 2.22 -8.94 -19.49
C VAL A 4 3.09 -7.89 -18.82
N ALA A 5 3.04 -7.84 -17.49
CA ALA A 5 3.86 -6.93 -16.68
C ALA A 5 4.40 -7.66 -15.45
N ALA A 6 5.54 -7.18 -14.94
CA ALA A 6 6.15 -7.64 -13.70
C ALA A 6 6.29 -6.50 -12.70
N ALA A 7 6.09 -6.79 -11.42
CA ALA A 7 6.30 -5.82 -10.34
C ALA A 7 7.03 -6.49 -9.16
N ILE A 8 7.83 -5.69 -8.44
CA ILE A 8 8.51 -6.09 -7.22
C ILE A 8 8.13 -5.16 -6.08
N GLU A 9 7.82 -5.76 -4.93
CA GLU A 9 7.46 -5.08 -3.68
C GLU A 9 8.45 -5.49 -2.59
N PHE A 10 8.89 -4.51 -1.82
CA PHE A 10 9.85 -4.66 -0.73
C PHE A 10 9.13 -4.47 0.60
N GLY A 11 8.96 -5.56 1.37
CA GLY A 11 8.42 -5.51 2.71
C GLY A 11 9.50 -5.69 3.77
N THR A 12 9.15 -5.46 5.03
CA THR A 12 10.07 -5.58 6.18
C THR A 12 10.35 -7.04 6.61
N SER A 13 9.70 -8.04 6.00
CA SER A 13 9.95 -9.46 6.26
C SER A 13 10.18 -10.29 5.01
N LYS A 14 9.92 -9.73 3.83
CA LYS A 14 9.98 -10.47 2.55
C LYS A 14 10.04 -9.54 1.36
N ILE A 15 10.56 -10.05 0.26
CA ILE A 15 10.47 -9.45 -1.07
C ILE A 15 9.48 -10.27 -1.90
N ILE A 16 8.58 -9.58 -2.61
CA ILE A 16 7.56 -10.22 -3.45
C ILE A 16 7.74 -9.74 -4.89
N THR A 17 7.94 -10.68 -5.82
CA THR A 17 7.88 -10.41 -7.26
C THR A 17 6.64 -11.06 -7.85
N LEU A 18 5.86 -10.29 -8.59
CA LEU A 18 4.67 -10.75 -9.29
C LEU A 18 4.84 -10.60 -10.79
N ILE A 19 4.34 -11.57 -11.55
CA ILE A 19 4.13 -11.48 -13.00
C ILE A 19 2.64 -11.66 -13.24
N ALA A 20 2.04 -10.75 -13.97
CA ALA A 20 0.62 -10.82 -14.32
C ALA A 20 0.40 -10.59 -15.81
N GLU A 21 -0.73 -11.06 -16.31
CA GLU A 21 -1.20 -10.77 -17.66
C GLU A 21 -2.60 -10.12 -17.62
N SER A 22 -2.95 -9.36 -18.67
CA SER A 22 -4.29 -8.75 -18.76
C SER A 22 -5.38 -9.82 -18.65
N GLY A 23 -6.30 -9.62 -17.69
CA GLY A 23 -7.36 -10.56 -17.36
C GLY A 23 -8.56 -10.48 -18.31
N SER A 24 -9.40 -11.51 -18.29
CA SER A 24 -10.65 -11.53 -19.04
C SER A 24 -11.85 -11.03 -18.22
N PHE A 25 -11.79 -11.17 -16.89
CA PHE A 25 -12.86 -10.81 -15.95
C PHE A 25 -12.38 -9.87 -14.84
N THR A 26 -11.08 -9.80 -14.65
CA THR A 26 -10.38 -8.89 -13.74
C THR A 26 -9.39 -8.07 -14.55
N ARG A 27 -8.93 -6.92 -14.06
CA ARG A 27 -7.93 -6.10 -14.76
C ARG A 27 -6.67 -6.92 -15.10
N CYS A 28 -6.20 -7.72 -14.16
CA CYS A 28 -5.06 -8.62 -14.40
C CYS A 28 -5.23 -9.97 -13.69
N GLU A 29 -4.49 -10.98 -14.18
CA GLU A 29 -4.40 -12.33 -13.61
C GLU A 29 -2.94 -12.63 -13.28
N ILE A 30 -2.63 -13.00 -12.03
CA ILE A 30 -1.29 -13.38 -11.60
C ILE A 30 -0.93 -14.73 -12.21
N ILE A 31 0.13 -14.76 -13.02
CA ILE A 31 0.64 -15.95 -13.69
C ILE A 31 1.96 -16.47 -13.11
N GLY A 32 2.63 -15.67 -12.29
CA GLY A 32 3.83 -16.06 -11.54
C GLY A 32 4.03 -15.20 -10.31
N SER A 33 4.55 -15.81 -9.25
CA SER A 33 4.84 -15.16 -7.99
C SER A 33 6.10 -15.72 -7.36
N GLY A 34 6.95 -14.85 -6.82
CA GLY A 34 8.10 -15.21 -6.00
C GLY A 34 8.03 -14.45 -4.69
N THR A 35 8.01 -15.17 -3.58
CA THR A 35 8.04 -14.60 -2.24
C THR A 35 9.25 -15.16 -1.51
N VAL A 36 10.18 -14.29 -1.11
CA VAL A 36 11.43 -14.67 -0.47
C VAL A 36 11.55 -13.94 0.86
N PRO A 37 11.82 -14.64 1.98
CA PRO A 37 12.10 -14.00 3.25
C PRO A 37 13.30 -13.06 3.12
N TYR A 38 13.16 -11.84 3.63
CA TYR A 38 14.21 -10.85 3.71
C TYR A 38 13.89 -9.90 4.86
N SER A 39 14.75 -9.81 5.86
CA SER A 39 14.57 -9.00 7.07
C SER A 39 15.55 -7.83 7.16
N GLY A 40 16.24 -7.53 6.05
CA GLY A 40 17.26 -6.48 6.01
C GLY A 40 16.74 -5.08 5.65
N TYR A 41 15.42 -4.86 5.59
CA TYR A 41 14.81 -3.56 5.36
C TYR A 41 14.03 -3.11 6.60
N CYS A 42 14.33 -1.93 7.13
CA CYS A 42 13.67 -1.36 8.29
C CYS A 42 13.87 0.16 8.34
N ASN A 43 12.83 0.91 8.69
CA ASN A 43 12.84 2.36 8.82
C ASN A 43 13.41 3.11 7.60
N GLY A 44 13.09 2.63 6.41
CA GLY A 44 13.51 3.24 5.15
C GLY A 44 14.91 2.86 4.68
N ASP A 45 15.66 2.06 5.44
CA ASP A 45 17.05 1.71 5.16
C ASP A 45 17.28 0.21 4.93
N TRP A 46 18.32 -0.09 4.14
CA TRP A 46 18.82 -1.44 3.91
C TRP A 46 19.87 -1.81 4.99
N ASN A 47 19.45 -2.55 6.02
CA ASN A 47 20.32 -2.95 7.12
C ASN A 47 21.18 -4.19 6.80
N ASN A 48 20.76 -5.01 5.80
CA ASN A 48 21.53 -6.18 5.32
C ASN A 48 21.64 -6.14 3.79
N ARG A 49 22.54 -5.29 3.29
CA ARG A 49 22.75 -5.12 1.83
C ARG A 49 23.38 -6.34 1.18
N GLU A 50 24.12 -7.17 1.91
CA GLU A 50 24.78 -8.36 1.34
C GLU A 50 23.77 -9.42 0.91
N GLU A 51 22.66 -9.57 1.63
CA GLU A 51 21.60 -10.51 1.28
C GLU A 51 20.53 -9.92 0.35
N LEU A 52 20.53 -8.62 0.12
CA LEU A 52 19.48 -7.93 -0.65
C LEU A 52 19.46 -8.40 -2.11
N LEU A 53 20.58 -8.34 -2.82
CA LEU A 53 20.65 -8.75 -4.22
C LEU A 53 20.31 -10.24 -4.42
N PRO A 54 20.86 -11.18 -3.60
CA PRO A 54 20.44 -12.59 -3.62
C PRO A 54 18.95 -12.79 -3.39
N ALA A 55 18.32 -12.04 -2.47
CA ALA A 55 16.90 -12.15 -2.19
C ALA A 55 16.04 -11.62 -3.35
N ILE A 56 16.44 -10.50 -3.96
CA ILE A 56 15.80 -9.97 -5.19
C ILE A 56 15.89 -11.03 -6.30
N GLU A 57 17.09 -11.54 -6.59
CA GLU A 57 17.29 -12.55 -7.63
C GLU A 57 16.43 -13.79 -7.38
N ALA A 58 16.41 -14.31 -6.15
CA ALA A 58 15.62 -15.48 -5.80
C ALA A 58 14.12 -15.25 -6.00
N SER A 59 13.59 -14.07 -5.63
CA SER A 59 12.17 -13.73 -5.81
C SER A 59 11.80 -13.61 -7.30
N VAL A 60 12.66 -12.96 -8.09
CA VAL A 60 12.50 -12.84 -9.55
C VAL A 60 12.51 -14.22 -10.20
N ARG A 61 13.51 -15.06 -9.89
CA ARG A 61 13.62 -16.41 -10.44
C ARG A 61 12.42 -17.30 -10.11
N ALA A 62 11.89 -17.21 -8.90
CA ALA A 62 10.70 -17.96 -8.50
C ALA A 62 9.48 -17.54 -9.33
N ALA A 63 9.25 -16.23 -9.51
CA ALA A 63 8.16 -15.70 -10.32
C ALA A 63 8.31 -16.12 -11.81
N GLU A 64 9.52 -16.00 -12.37
CA GLU A 64 9.83 -16.42 -13.74
C GLU A 64 9.57 -17.91 -13.98
N ALA A 65 10.00 -18.76 -13.03
CA ALA A 65 9.83 -20.20 -13.13
C ALA A 65 8.34 -20.61 -13.16
N GLU A 66 7.52 -19.97 -12.32
CA GLU A 66 6.09 -20.21 -12.29
C GLU A 66 5.38 -19.68 -13.55
N ALA A 67 5.68 -18.44 -13.96
CA ALA A 67 5.10 -17.82 -15.16
C ALA A 67 5.65 -18.43 -16.47
N LYS A 68 6.77 -19.15 -16.43
CA LYS A 68 7.55 -19.63 -17.59
C LYS A 68 7.91 -18.47 -18.54
N ARG A 69 8.26 -17.34 -17.97
CA ARG A 69 8.61 -16.10 -18.68
C ARG A 69 9.80 -15.42 -18.00
N ARG A 70 10.63 -14.75 -18.78
CA ARG A 70 11.71 -13.92 -18.27
C ARG A 70 11.23 -12.50 -18.04
N ILE A 71 11.77 -11.88 -16.99
CA ILE A 71 11.58 -10.47 -16.65
C ILE A 71 12.78 -9.70 -17.23
N HIS A 72 12.51 -8.74 -18.10
CA HIS A 72 13.51 -7.79 -18.64
C HIS A 72 13.19 -6.36 -18.17
N GLU A 73 11.93 -6.11 -17.82
CA GLU A 73 11.42 -4.84 -17.38
C GLU A 73 10.52 -5.07 -16.17
N ILE A 74 10.64 -4.21 -15.14
CA ILE A 74 9.90 -4.36 -13.89
C ILE A 74 9.41 -3.01 -13.36
N TYR A 75 8.25 -3.00 -12.73
CA TYR A 75 7.75 -1.90 -11.92
C TYR A 75 8.15 -2.11 -10.46
N VAL A 76 8.58 -1.05 -9.80
CA VAL A 76 9.10 -1.11 -8.42
C VAL A 76 8.15 -0.40 -7.47
N GLY A 77 7.70 -1.12 -6.44
CA GLY A 77 6.96 -0.56 -5.32
C GLY A 77 7.90 0.14 -4.35
N VAL A 78 7.64 1.41 -4.07
CA VAL A 78 8.37 2.17 -3.04
C VAL A 78 7.67 1.98 -1.71
N PRO A 79 8.34 1.42 -0.68
CA PRO A 79 7.74 1.21 0.64
C PRO A 79 7.30 2.52 1.30
N GLY A 80 6.34 2.43 2.23
CA GLY A 80 5.79 3.57 2.94
C GLY A 80 6.83 4.42 3.66
N ASP A 81 7.88 3.80 4.20
CA ASP A 81 8.99 4.51 4.86
C ASP A 81 9.80 5.41 3.91
N ASN A 82 9.77 5.15 2.60
CA ASN A 82 10.50 5.91 1.58
C ASN A 82 9.60 6.80 0.73
N ILE A 83 8.34 7.02 1.13
CA ILE A 83 7.47 7.98 0.46
C ILE A 83 7.12 9.16 1.37
N ASN A 84 6.92 10.30 0.75
CA ASN A 84 6.38 11.50 1.36
C ASN A 84 5.13 11.94 0.60
N VAL A 85 4.10 12.35 1.32
CA VAL A 85 2.84 12.83 0.75
C VAL A 85 2.64 14.29 1.09
N VAL A 86 2.51 15.11 0.05
CA VAL A 86 2.17 16.53 0.18
C VAL A 86 0.94 16.87 -0.65
N THR A 87 0.14 17.80 -0.19
CA THR A 87 -1.07 18.23 -0.88
C THR A 87 -1.04 19.72 -1.17
N ALA A 88 -1.61 20.15 -2.30
CA ALA A 88 -1.78 21.54 -2.63
C ALA A 88 -3.13 21.79 -3.30
N ILE A 89 -3.64 23.02 -3.17
CA ILE A 89 -4.85 23.46 -3.84
C ILE A 89 -4.46 24.20 -5.11
N GLY A 90 -4.89 23.69 -6.27
CA GLY A 90 -4.82 24.40 -7.54
C GLY A 90 -6.13 25.10 -7.85
N GLU A 91 -6.03 26.22 -8.59
CA GLU A 91 -7.20 26.94 -9.12
C GLU A 91 -6.91 27.40 -10.54
N THR A 92 -7.89 27.31 -11.44
CA THR A 92 -7.80 27.80 -12.81
C THR A 92 -9.13 28.34 -13.30
N GLU A 93 -9.10 29.25 -14.27
CA GLU A 93 -10.31 29.68 -14.98
C GLU A 93 -10.77 28.62 -15.99
N ILE A 94 -12.09 28.49 -16.15
CA ILE A 94 -12.70 27.64 -17.19
C ILE A 94 -12.77 28.49 -18.47
N LEU A 95 -11.88 28.18 -19.43
CA LEU A 95 -11.68 28.96 -20.64
C LEU A 95 -12.36 28.36 -21.87
N SER A 96 -13.06 27.25 -21.74
CA SER A 96 -13.81 26.62 -22.82
C SER A 96 -14.92 27.58 -23.33
N GLU A 97 -15.19 27.60 -24.63
CA GLU A 97 -16.17 28.48 -25.26
C GLU A 97 -17.60 28.34 -24.70
N ASP A 98 -17.95 27.14 -24.24
CA ASP A 98 -19.26 26.82 -23.64
C ASP A 98 -19.28 26.94 -22.12
N GLY A 99 -18.16 27.32 -21.50
CA GLY A 99 -17.97 27.47 -20.06
C GLY A 99 -18.02 26.14 -19.29
N ARG A 100 -17.62 25.02 -19.91
CA ARG A 100 -17.62 23.71 -19.31
C ARG A 100 -16.19 23.22 -19.01
N VAL A 101 -16.06 22.46 -17.95
CA VAL A 101 -14.80 21.79 -17.60
C VAL A 101 -14.51 20.71 -18.63
N GLY A 102 -13.34 20.76 -19.23
CA GLY A 102 -12.75 19.75 -20.09
C GLY A 102 -11.42 19.23 -19.55
N ASP A 103 -10.75 18.39 -20.35
CA ASP A 103 -9.44 17.82 -19.98
C ASP A 103 -8.35 18.90 -19.82
N ASP A 104 -8.42 19.97 -20.61
CA ASP A 104 -7.47 21.09 -20.54
C ASP A 104 -7.59 21.85 -19.20
N GLU A 105 -8.82 22.05 -18.69
CA GLU A 105 -9.06 22.66 -17.40
C GLU A 105 -8.53 21.76 -16.27
N ILE A 106 -8.74 20.46 -16.37
CA ILE A 106 -8.20 19.49 -15.41
C ILE A 106 -6.67 19.53 -15.39
N ALA A 107 -6.03 19.51 -16.56
CA ALA A 107 -4.58 19.60 -16.66
C ALA A 107 -4.05 20.90 -16.02
N ARG A 108 -4.66 22.05 -16.34
CA ARG A 108 -4.23 23.34 -15.78
C ARG A 108 -4.40 23.43 -14.27
N VAL A 109 -5.51 22.94 -13.69
CA VAL A 109 -5.71 22.99 -12.24
C VAL A 109 -4.75 22.05 -11.52
N MET A 110 -4.41 20.92 -12.10
CA MET A 110 -3.39 20.01 -11.57
C MET A 110 -1.98 20.63 -11.60
N ASP A 111 -1.63 21.35 -12.69
CA ASP A 111 -0.37 22.07 -12.80
C ASP A 111 -0.32 23.25 -11.84
N ALA A 112 -1.41 24.01 -11.71
CA ALA A 112 -1.50 25.12 -10.74
C ALA A 112 -1.32 24.64 -9.29
N ALA A 113 -1.75 23.42 -8.94
CA ALA A 113 -1.46 22.84 -7.65
C ALA A 113 0.03 22.48 -7.49
N ALA A 114 0.66 21.93 -8.54
CA ALA A 114 2.08 21.61 -8.52
C ALA A 114 2.96 22.87 -8.34
N ASP A 115 2.58 23.97 -8.97
CA ASP A 115 3.29 25.25 -8.89
C ASP A 115 3.26 25.87 -7.47
N GLN A 116 2.38 25.40 -6.57
CA GLN A 116 2.36 25.85 -5.17
C GLN A 116 3.42 25.14 -4.31
N LEU A 117 4.06 24.11 -4.83
CA LEU A 117 5.00 23.27 -4.10
C LEU A 117 6.39 23.33 -4.74
N ASP A 118 7.42 23.40 -3.92
CA ASP A 118 8.78 23.12 -4.39
C ASP A 118 9.03 21.61 -4.35
N LEU A 119 8.52 20.92 -5.38
CA LEU A 119 8.65 19.46 -5.50
C LEU A 119 10.10 19.01 -5.72
N ALA A 120 11.03 19.93 -6.02
CA ALA A 120 12.44 19.64 -6.24
C ALA A 120 13.31 19.89 -4.99
N GLU A 121 12.84 20.66 -4.01
CA GLU A 121 13.64 21.11 -2.86
C GLU A 121 14.21 19.94 -2.03
N ASN A 122 13.52 18.81 -1.99
CA ASN A 122 13.94 17.63 -1.23
C ASN A 122 14.54 16.51 -2.11
N GLY A 123 14.86 16.79 -3.38
CA GLY A 123 15.41 15.77 -4.30
C GLY A 123 14.44 14.61 -4.58
N GLY A 124 13.19 14.73 -4.17
CA GLY A 124 12.20 13.67 -4.25
C GLY A 124 11.69 13.46 -5.68
N HIS A 125 11.57 12.20 -6.09
CA HIS A 125 10.93 11.84 -7.34
C HIS A 125 9.42 11.76 -7.15
N VAL A 126 8.65 12.55 -7.90
CA VAL A 126 7.18 12.46 -7.89
C VAL A 126 6.75 11.15 -8.55
N LEU A 127 6.17 10.26 -7.74
CA LEU A 127 5.60 8.99 -8.20
C LEU A 127 4.20 9.16 -8.76
N HIS A 128 3.35 9.90 -8.02
CA HIS A 128 1.94 10.09 -8.34
C HIS A 128 1.50 11.53 -8.12
N ARG A 129 0.60 11.98 -8.99
CA ARG A 129 -0.17 13.22 -8.86
C ARG A 129 -1.65 12.81 -8.96
N SER A 130 -2.37 12.86 -7.86
CA SER A 130 -3.74 12.35 -7.79
C SER A 130 -4.68 13.40 -7.23
N PRO A 131 -5.85 13.66 -7.87
CA PRO A 131 -6.84 14.57 -7.31
C PRO A 131 -7.56 13.88 -6.15
N ALA A 132 -7.71 14.60 -5.04
CA ALA A 132 -8.58 14.21 -3.94
C ALA A 132 -10.04 14.62 -4.25
N TRP A 133 -10.23 15.82 -4.80
CA TRP A 133 -11.52 16.33 -5.26
C TRP A 133 -11.33 17.53 -6.19
N PHE A 134 -12.41 17.82 -6.92
CA PHE A 134 -12.58 19.05 -7.69
C PHE A 134 -13.80 19.83 -7.19
N SER A 135 -13.81 21.15 -7.39
CA SER A 135 -14.93 22.04 -7.11
C SER A 135 -15.06 23.08 -8.21
N VAL A 136 -16.27 23.29 -8.71
CA VAL A 136 -16.59 24.34 -9.69
C VAL A 136 -17.25 25.50 -8.95
N ASP A 137 -16.72 26.72 -9.10
CA ASP A 137 -17.22 27.97 -8.47
C ASP A 137 -17.40 27.84 -6.93
N GLY A 138 -16.54 27.08 -6.25
CA GLY A 138 -16.65 26.81 -4.81
C GLY A 138 -17.85 25.95 -4.41
N GLY A 139 -18.40 25.20 -5.35
CA GLY A 139 -19.52 24.29 -5.13
C GLY A 139 -19.12 22.99 -4.42
N LYS A 140 -20.00 22.00 -4.48
CA LYS A 140 -19.77 20.68 -3.87
C LYS A 140 -18.55 19.97 -4.49
N HIS A 141 -17.76 19.31 -3.65
CA HIS A 141 -16.65 18.45 -4.10
C HIS A 141 -17.15 17.28 -4.96
N THR A 142 -16.41 16.96 -6.00
CA THR A 142 -16.71 15.87 -6.94
C THR A 142 -15.42 15.31 -7.52
N MET A 143 -15.42 14.02 -7.86
CA MET A 143 -14.35 13.39 -8.65
C MET A 143 -14.64 13.43 -10.17
N SER A 144 -15.81 13.90 -10.58
CA SER A 144 -16.23 13.95 -12.00
C SER A 144 -16.62 15.38 -12.39
N PRO A 145 -15.65 16.33 -12.51
CA PRO A 145 -15.96 17.71 -12.86
C PRO A 145 -16.25 17.92 -14.36
N ILE A 146 -15.88 16.97 -15.22
CA ILE A 146 -16.05 17.05 -16.69
C ILE A 146 -17.50 17.41 -17.05
N ASN A 147 -17.67 18.32 -18.00
CA ASN A 147 -18.93 18.91 -18.44
C ASN A 147 -19.67 19.77 -17.39
N SER A 148 -19.16 19.92 -16.19
CA SER A 148 -19.71 20.89 -15.23
C SER A 148 -19.52 22.30 -15.75
N LYS A 149 -20.55 23.16 -15.59
CA LYS A 149 -20.51 24.54 -16.08
C LYS A 149 -20.17 25.50 -14.96
N GLY A 150 -19.23 26.39 -15.22
CA GLY A 150 -18.78 27.40 -14.25
C GLY A 150 -17.73 28.34 -14.81
N LYS A 151 -17.10 29.12 -13.92
CA LYS A 151 -16.06 30.09 -14.25
C LYS A 151 -14.70 29.66 -13.74
N THR A 152 -14.66 29.03 -12.56
CA THR A 152 -13.42 28.59 -11.90
C THR A 152 -13.50 27.12 -11.56
N LEU A 153 -12.37 26.43 -11.72
CA LEU A 153 -12.15 25.05 -11.28
C LEU A 153 -11.06 25.06 -10.20
N THR A 154 -11.38 24.50 -9.04
CA THR A 154 -10.43 24.28 -7.93
C THR A 154 -10.25 22.79 -7.71
N ALA A 155 -9.06 22.34 -7.35
CA ALA A 155 -8.78 20.96 -6.99
C ALA A 155 -7.85 20.88 -5.79
N LEU A 156 -8.08 19.89 -4.91
CA LEU A 156 -7.07 19.41 -3.98
C LEU A 156 -6.31 18.27 -4.66
N VAL A 157 -5.00 18.44 -4.78
CA VAL A 157 -4.13 17.47 -5.44
C VAL A 157 -3.10 16.95 -4.45
N SER A 158 -2.92 15.65 -4.43
CA SER A 158 -1.88 14.95 -3.68
C SER A 158 -0.71 14.62 -4.59
N PHE A 159 0.48 14.78 -4.07
CA PHE A 159 1.76 14.42 -4.69
C PHE A 159 2.45 13.43 -3.78
N ILE A 160 2.69 12.23 -4.28
CA ILE A 160 3.48 11.20 -3.59
C ILE A 160 4.89 11.24 -4.17
N GLN A 161 5.87 11.49 -3.32
CA GLN A 161 7.28 11.58 -3.68
C GLN A 161 8.03 10.38 -3.07
N ALA A 162 9.03 9.87 -3.80
CA ALA A 162 9.92 8.84 -3.31
C ALA A 162 11.26 9.41 -2.88
N ASP A 163 11.89 8.75 -1.91
CA ASP A 163 13.28 8.99 -1.55
C ASP A 163 14.23 8.69 -2.72
N ALA A 164 15.14 9.61 -3.01
CA ALA A 164 16.07 9.50 -4.12
C ALA A 164 17.08 8.35 -3.95
N GLN A 165 17.50 8.06 -2.71
CA GLN A 165 18.46 7.01 -2.42
C GLN A 165 17.85 5.63 -2.65
N PHE A 166 16.58 5.42 -2.26
CA PHE A 166 15.87 4.18 -2.53
C PHE A 166 15.77 3.91 -4.04
N ILE A 167 15.46 4.96 -4.84
CA ILE A 167 15.39 4.85 -6.30
C ILE A 167 16.74 4.46 -6.90
N GLU A 168 17.82 5.11 -6.49
CA GLU A 168 19.16 4.84 -7.02
C GLU A 168 19.65 3.46 -6.63
N ASP A 169 19.49 3.05 -5.37
CA ASP A 169 19.88 1.74 -4.87
C ASP A 169 19.16 0.62 -5.64
N THR A 170 17.83 0.69 -5.76
CA THR A 170 17.04 -0.35 -6.43
C THR A 170 17.26 -0.38 -7.93
N ARG A 171 17.49 0.78 -8.57
CA ARG A 171 17.85 0.85 -9.99
C ARG A 171 19.15 0.13 -10.25
N THR A 172 20.17 0.36 -9.41
CA THR A 172 21.49 -0.27 -9.53
C THR A 172 21.40 -1.79 -9.34
N LEU A 173 20.70 -2.23 -8.27
CA LEU A 173 20.54 -3.66 -7.95
C LEU A 173 19.80 -4.43 -9.06
N LEU A 174 18.75 -3.82 -9.65
CA LEU A 174 18.01 -4.46 -10.75
C LEU A 174 18.80 -4.45 -12.07
N ALA A 175 19.59 -3.42 -12.32
CA ALA A 175 20.49 -3.37 -13.47
C ALA A 175 21.58 -4.47 -13.40
N ASP A 176 22.09 -4.81 -12.22
CA ASP A 176 23.03 -5.94 -12.00
C ASP A 176 22.41 -7.30 -12.36
N LEU A 177 21.07 -7.38 -12.43
CA LEU A 177 20.32 -8.56 -12.87
C LEU A 177 19.85 -8.48 -14.32
N ASP A 178 20.32 -7.50 -15.11
CA ASP A 178 19.86 -7.20 -16.47
C ASP A 178 18.34 -6.89 -16.55
N ILE A 179 17.79 -6.25 -15.52
CA ILE A 179 16.36 -5.87 -15.44
C ILE A 179 16.24 -4.34 -15.44
N GLU A 180 15.50 -3.80 -16.41
CA GLU A 180 15.20 -2.37 -16.51
C GLU A 180 14.01 -1.99 -15.61
N VAL A 181 14.15 -0.92 -14.82
CA VAL A 181 13.04 -0.35 -14.06
C VAL A 181 12.20 0.54 -14.98
N LYS A 182 10.94 0.17 -15.18
CA LYS A 182 9.98 0.93 -16.02
C LYS A 182 9.43 2.16 -15.32
N ALA A 183 9.02 1.99 -14.06
CA ALA A 183 8.54 3.07 -13.21
C ALA A 183 8.58 2.64 -11.74
N TYR A 184 8.58 3.65 -10.88
CA TYR A 184 8.38 3.53 -9.44
C TYR A 184 6.94 3.93 -9.10
N MET A 185 6.31 3.21 -8.18
CA MET A 185 4.93 3.42 -7.76
C MET A 185 4.80 3.27 -6.25
N ALA A 186 3.75 3.85 -5.66
CA ALA A 186 3.44 3.73 -4.23
C ALA A 186 2.44 2.58 -3.99
N PRO A 187 2.86 1.42 -3.43
CA PRO A 187 1.95 0.32 -3.12
C PRO A 187 0.81 0.71 -2.17
N ALA A 188 1.06 1.64 -1.25
CA ALA A 188 0.04 2.17 -0.35
C ALA A 188 -1.16 2.79 -1.11
N LEU A 189 -0.90 3.58 -2.18
CA LEU A 189 -1.96 4.09 -3.05
C LEU A 189 -2.65 2.95 -3.81
N GLY A 190 -1.87 2.01 -4.36
CA GLY A 190 -2.41 0.84 -5.06
C GLY A 190 -3.34 0.02 -4.17
N SER A 191 -2.94 -0.25 -2.94
CA SER A 191 -3.78 -0.94 -1.95
C SER A 191 -5.07 -0.18 -1.67
N ALA A 192 -5.00 1.13 -1.49
CA ALA A 192 -6.18 1.96 -1.25
C ALA A 192 -7.18 1.88 -2.42
N LEU A 193 -6.69 1.98 -3.65
CA LEU A 193 -7.53 1.94 -4.85
C LEU A 193 -8.10 0.54 -5.11
N LEU A 194 -7.34 -0.52 -4.81
CA LEU A 194 -7.77 -1.91 -4.98
C LEU A 194 -8.78 -2.35 -3.91
N LEU A 195 -8.56 -1.97 -2.66
CA LEU A 195 -9.32 -2.46 -1.51
C LEU A 195 -10.59 -1.68 -1.24
N LEU A 196 -10.62 -0.39 -1.58
CA LEU A 196 -11.71 0.53 -1.25
C LEU A 196 -12.46 0.92 -2.51
N SER A 197 -13.78 0.76 -2.49
CA SER A 197 -14.66 1.23 -3.57
C SER A 197 -14.64 2.76 -3.67
N PHE A 198 -15.04 3.29 -4.82
CA PHE A 198 -15.14 4.73 -5.04
C PHE A 198 -15.99 5.43 -3.96
N ASP A 199 -17.16 4.88 -3.63
CA ASP A 199 -18.06 5.43 -2.59
C ASP A 199 -17.43 5.42 -1.18
N GLU A 200 -16.55 4.46 -0.90
CA GLU A 200 -15.83 4.40 0.37
C GLU A 200 -14.75 5.46 0.41
N ARG A 201 -13.98 5.64 -0.67
CA ARG A 201 -12.91 6.65 -0.76
C ARG A 201 -13.42 8.09 -0.67
N ASP A 202 -14.65 8.38 -1.14
CA ASP A 202 -15.28 9.70 -1.03
C ASP A 202 -15.64 10.10 0.42
N ARG A 203 -15.50 9.17 1.39
CA ARG A 203 -15.84 9.38 2.82
C ARG A 203 -14.63 9.56 3.72
N LYS A 204 -13.48 9.84 3.16
CA LYS A 204 -12.21 10.01 3.89
C LYS A 204 -11.89 8.83 4.81
N PRO A 205 -11.85 7.59 4.30
CA PRO A 205 -11.48 6.43 5.10
C PRO A 205 -10.00 6.50 5.51
N VAL A 206 -9.68 5.78 6.58
CA VAL A 206 -8.31 5.50 6.97
C VAL A 206 -7.99 4.06 6.61
N LEU A 207 -6.92 3.84 5.87
CA LEU A 207 -6.35 2.52 5.61
C LEU A 207 -5.10 2.34 6.46
N ILE A 208 -5.08 1.29 7.26
CA ILE A 208 -3.97 0.91 8.12
C ILE A 208 -3.43 -0.44 7.63
N ASP A 209 -2.18 -0.49 7.23
CA ASP A 209 -1.47 -1.72 6.87
C ASP A 209 -0.55 -2.11 8.02
N VAL A 210 -0.92 -3.14 8.79
CA VAL A 210 -0.05 -3.66 9.86
C VAL A 210 0.90 -4.68 9.25
N GLY A 211 2.11 -4.23 8.97
CA GLY A 211 3.21 -5.03 8.43
C GLY A 211 3.93 -5.87 9.49
N TYR A 212 5.18 -6.26 9.18
CA TYR A 212 6.01 -7.04 10.11
C TYR A 212 6.76 -6.14 11.10
N LEU A 213 7.57 -5.17 10.63
CA LEU A 213 8.31 -4.23 11.48
C LEU A 213 7.72 -2.82 11.49
N ASN A 214 6.74 -2.54 10.65
CA ASN A 214 6.09 -1.24 10.55
C ASN A 214 4.58 -1.38 10.38
N THR A 215 3.88 -0.28 10.67
CA THR A 215 2.47 -0.09 10.38
C THR A 215 2.31 1.21 9.60
N GLU A 216 1.76 1.14 8.40
CA GLU A 216 1.47 2.31 7.57
C GLU A 216 0.05 2.79 7.82
N LEU A 217 -0.14 4.10 7.97
CA LEU A 217 -1.45 4.74 8.10
C LEU A 217 -1.62 5.75 6.97
N SER A 218 -2.67 5.58 6.17
CA SER A 218 -3.03 6.46 5.07
C SER A 218 -4.45 7.00 5.23
N VAL A 219 -4.63 8.31 5.06
CA VAL A 219 -5.96 8.93 4.89
C VAL A 219 -6.22 9.08 3.40
N ILE A 220 -7.35 8.56 2.94
CA ILE A 220 -7.71 8.54 1.52
C ILE A 220 -8.87 9.51 1.27
N GLU A 221 -8.81 10.30 0.20
CA GLU A 221 -9.91 11.10 -0.29
C GLU A 221 -9.94 11.04 -1.81
N GLY A 222 -11.04 10.58 -2.40
CA GLY A 222 -11.12 10.33 -3.84
C GLY A 222 -10.11 9.29 -4.32
N ASP A 223 -9.29 9.67 -5.30
CA ASP A 223 -8.24 8.79 -5.83
C ASP A 223 -6.84 9.15 -5.28
N ALA A 224 -6.79 9.84 -4.14
CA ALA A 224 -5.57 10.34 -3.53
C ALA A 224 -5.36 9.82 -2.11
N ILE A 225 -4.09 9.70 -1.71
CA ILE A 225 -3.69 9.68 -0.31
C ILE A 225 -3.42 11.13 0.09
N THR A 226 -4.15 11.66 1.07
CA THR A 226 -3.99 13.05 1.55
C THR A 226 -3.10 13.16 2.78
N TYR A 227 -2.85 12.05 3.46
CA TYR A 227 -1.91 11.92 4.57
C TYR A 227 -1.36 10.51 4.60
N HIS A 228 -0.06 10.38 4.85
CA HIS A 228 0.61 9.10 5.01
C HIS A 228 1.68 9.21 6.08
N THR A 229 1.79 8.17 6.90
CA THR A 229 2.88 8.03 7.87
C THR A 229 3.12 6.56 8.18
N THR A 230 4.32 6.28 8.66
CA THR A 230 4.76 4.96 9.08
C THR A 230 5.06 4.96 10.57
N ILE A 231 4.53 3.98 11.28
CA ILE A 231 4.77 3.70 12.69
C ILE A 231 5.81 2.58 12.72
N PRO A 232 6.96 2.73 13.41
CA PRO A 232 8.03 1.72 13.46
C PRO A 232 7.68 0.58 14.43
N ARG A 233 6.54 -0.02 14.26
CA ARG A 233 5.99 -1.13 15.02
C ARG A 233 5.08 -1.98 14.14
N GLY A 234 5.16 -3.32 14.31
CA GLY A 234 4.33 -4.25 13.54
C GLY A 234 4.20 -5.62 14.20
N GLY A 235 3.70 -6.60 13.44
CA GLY A 235 3.51 -7.95 13.95
C GLY A 235 4.78 -8.68 14.36
N GLY A 236 5.95 -8.24 13.87
CA GLY A 236 7.26 -8.77 14.24
C GLY A 236 7.68 -8.44 15.67
N ASP A 237 7.22 -7.31 16.22
CA ASP A 237 7.46 -6.96 17.62
C ASP A 237 6.78 -7.97 18.55
N ILE A 238 5.55 -8.37 18.22
CA ILE A 238 4.81 -9.42 18.95
C ILE A 238 5.60 -10.74 18.88
N THR A 239 6.12 -11.07 17.70
CA THR A 239 6.91 -12.30 17.49
C THR A 239 8.20 -12.28 18.29
N ALA A 240 8.90 -11.15 18.31
CA ALA A 240 10.16 -10.99 19.02
C ALA A 240 9.97 -11.11 20.54
N GLU A 241 8.92 -10.46 21.07
CA GLU A 241 8.62 -10.56 22.49
C GLU A 241 8.17 -11.98 22.89
N LEU A 242 7.36 -12.65 22.07
CA LEU A 242 7.02 -14.06 22.28
C LEU A 242 8.27 -14.95 22.26
N ALA A 243 9.18 -14.77 21.29
CA ALA A 243 10.41 -15.55 21.21
C ALA A 243 11.25 -15.40 22.47
N SER A 244 11.38 -14.17 22.97
CA SER A 244 12.10 -13.86 24.23
C SER A 244 11.40 -14.47 25.43
N ALA A 245 10.08 -14.28 25.56
CA ALA A 245 9.31 -14.72 26.72
C ALA A 245 9.14 -16.24 26.82
N LEU A 246 9.09 -16.94 25.67
CA LEU A 246 8.95 -18.39 25.58
C LEU A 246 10.31 -19.12 25.45
N GLU A 247 11.40 -18.37 25.33
CA GLU A 247 12.77 -18.92 25.10
C GLU A 247 12.82 -19.83 23.85
N THR A 248 12.17 -19.38 22.75
CA THR A 248 12.05 -20.13 21.48
C THR A 248 12.68 -19.38 20.31
N SER A 249 12.77 -20.01 19.15
CA SER A 249 13.18 -19.33 17.92
C SER A 249 12.09 -18.37 17.40
N MET A 250 12.47 -17.40 16.56
CA MET A 250 11.53 -16.48 15.92
C MET A 250 10.46 -17.21 15.09
N ASN A 251 10.80 -18.33 14.42
CA ASN A 251 9.89 -19.12 13.62
C ASN A 251 8.82 -19.81 14.48
N GLU A 252 9.24 -20.37 15.62
CA GLU A 252 8.34 -21.01 16.58
C GLU A 252 7.40 -19.97 17.21
N ALA A 253 7.93 -18.82 17.64
CA ALA A 253 7.15 -17.72 18.18
C ALA A 253 6.15 -17.16 17.15
N GLU A 254 6.53 -17.05 15.86
CA GLU A 254 5.61 -16.65 14.79
C GLU A 254 4.48 -17.67 14.62
N THR A 255 4.78 -18.96 14.76
CA THR A 255 3.76 -20.02 14.73
C THR A 255 2.78 -19.89 15.90
N VAL A 256 3.29 -19.64 17.13
CA VAL A 256 2.45 -19.37 18.31
C VAL A 256 1.56 -18.16 18.06
N LYS A 257 2.12 -17.05 17.58
CA LYS A 257 1.38 -15.82 17.28
C LYS A 257 0.27 -16.06 16.26
N GLN A 258 0.59 -16.72 15.14
CA GLN A 258 -0.40 -16.99 14.08
C GLN A 258 -1.54 -17.91 14.55
N GLY A 259 -1.27 -18.79 15.49
CA GLY A 259 -2.28 -19.67 16.14
C GLY A 259 -3.11 -18.96 17.21
N TYR A 260 -2.70 -17.77 17.66
CA TYR A 260 -3.39 -17.04 18.71
C TYR A 260 -4.78 -16.54 18.26
N ILE A 261 -5.73 -16.58 19.19
CA ILE A 261 -7.11 -16.14 18.96
C ILE A 261 -7.45 -15.07 20.01
N PHE A 262 -7.75 -13.86 19.56
CA PHE A 262 -8.33 -12.83 20.42
C PHE A 262 -9.76 -13.24 20.80
N THR A 263 -9.94 -13.71 22.02
CA THR A 263 -11.27 -14.13 22.53
C THR A 263 -11.69 -13.22 23.68
N PRO A 264 -12.99 -12.89 23.82
CA PRO A 264 -13.48 -12.36 25.07
C PRO A 264 -13.24 -13.35 26.22
N ASP A 265 -12.95 -12.85 27.43
CA ASP A 265 -12.62 -13.61 28.67
C ASP A 265 -13.58 -14.78 29.04
N GLN A 266 -14.66 -14.97 28.31
CA GLN A 266 -15.70 -15.95 28.57
C GLN A 266 -15.44 -17.36 28.00
N PHE A 267 -14.37 -17.55 27.21
CA PHE A 267 -14.03 -18.85 26.59
C PHE A 267 -12.73 -19.43 27.16
N GLU A 268 -12.73 -19.70 28.48
CA GLU A 268 -11.57 -20.24 29.21
C GLU A 268 -11.24 -21.71 28.88
N GLU A 269 -12.01 -22.41 28.03
CA GLU A 269 -11.89 -23.87 27.83
C GLU A 269 -10.96 -24.32 26.68
N GLU A 270 -10.23 -23.42 26.02
CA GLU A 270 -9.30 -23.87 24.98
C GLU A 270 -7.97 -24.34 25.57
N SER A 271 -7.44 -25.45 25.02
CA SER A 271 -6.18 -26.04 25.42
C SER A 271 -5.00 -25.09 25.17
N ASP A 272 -3.92 -25.25 25.93
CA ASP A 272 -2.66 -24.58 25.71
C ASP A 272 -2.18 -24.76 24.26
N PRO A 273 -1.70 -23.70 23.57
CA PRO A 273 -1.17 -23.82 22.23
C PRO A 273 0.03 -24.77 22.21
N GLN A 274 -0.01 -25.74 21.31
CA GLN A 274 1.06 -26.71 21.09
C GLN A 274 1.83 -26.35 19.83
N VAL A 275 3.14 -26.32 19.92
CA VAL A 275 4.03 -26.03 18.80
C VAL A 275 5.08 -27.13 18.69
N GLU A 276 5.30 -27.60 17.48
CA GLU A 276 6.42 -28.49 17.14
C GLU A 276 7.67 -27.60 17.00
N LEU A 277 8.67 -27.87 17.84
CA LEU A 277 9.93 -27.18 17.82
C LEU A 277 10.85 -27.68 16.70
N GLU A 278 11.89 -26.95 16.39
CA GLU A 278 12.84 -27.29 15.32
C GLU A 278 13.53 -28.68 15.53
N ASP A 279 13.61 -29.13 16.77
CA ASP A 279 14.14 -30.47 17.13
C ASP A 279 13.10 -31.60 17.01
N GLY A 280 11.86 -31.29 16.58
CA GLY A 280 10.74 -32.23 16.44
C GLY A 280 10.00 -32.53 17.74
N SER A 281 10.36 -31.90 18.87
CA SER A 281 9.59 -32.01 20.11
C SER A 281 8.33 -31.15 20.04
N VAL A 282 7.26 -31.55 20.74
CA VAL A 282 6.04 -30.77 20.85
C VAL A 282 5.95 -30.16 22.25
N VAL A 283 5.89 -28.85 22.33
CA VAL A 283 5.80 -28.10 23.60
C VAL A 283 4.45 -27.38 23.65
N ALA A 284 3.82 -27.43 24.83
CA ALA A 284 2.62 -26.64 25.12
C ALA A 284 3.02 -25.41 25.94
N PHE A 285 2.59 -24.22 25.48
CA PHE A 285 2.83 -22.96 26.17
C PHE A 285 1.58 -22.55 26.95
N PRO A 286 1.69 -22.09 28.22
CA PRO A 286 0.55 -21.65 29.01
C PRO A 286 -0.20 -20.52 28.26
N ARG A 287 -1.45 -20.79 27.88
CA ARG A 287 -2.29 -19.86 27.10
C ARG A 287 -2.34 -18.47 27.71
N LYS A 288 -2.53 -18.40 29.04
CA LYS A 288 -2.61 -17.12 29.75
C LYS A 288 -1.35 -16.29 29.56
N PHE A 289 -0.18 -16.91 29.60
CA PHE A 289 1.09 -16.24 29.42
C PHE A 289 1.26 -15.75 27.97
N VAL A 290 0.89 -16.59 26.98
CA VAL A 290 0.88 -16.19 25.57
C VAL A 290 -0.07 -15.01 25.34
N SER A 291 -1.28 -15.05 25.93
CA SER A 291 -2.25 -13.95 25.84
C SER A 291 -1.70 -12.65 26.40
N GLU A 292 -1.09 -12.68 27.59
CA GLU A 292 -0.51 -11.49 28.22
C GLU A 292 0.51 -10.81 27.30
N VAL A 293 1.40 -11.58 26.67
CA VAL A 293 2.42 -11.04 25.76
C VAL A 293 1.80 -10.51 24.47
N VAL A 294 0.96 -11.31 23.80
CA VAL A 294 0.34 -10.91 22.51
C VAL A 294 -0.51 -9.67 22.68
N GLU A 295 -1.35 -9.62 23.72
CA GLU A 295 -2.26 -8.49 23.92
C GLU A 295 -1.49 -7.24 24.34
N GLN A 296 -0.48 -7.36 25.20
CA GLN A 296 0.36 -6.23 25.59
C GLN A 296 1.05 -5.59 24.37
N GLU A 297 1.66 -6.38 23.50
CA GLU A 297 2.34 -5.84 22.33
C GLU A 297 1.36 -5.32 21.27
N THR A 298 0.20 -5.98 21.11
CA THR A 298 -0.87 -5.47 20.26
C THR A 298 -1.41 -4.13 20.77
N ASP A 299 -1.58 -3.98 22.09
CA ASP A 299 -2.02 -2.73 22.71
C ASP A 299 -1.02 -1.59 22.51
N GLN A 300 0.29 -1.88 22.46
CA GLN A 300 1.31 -0.88 22.11
C GLN A 300 1.14 -0.41 20.65
N ILE A 301 0.97 -1.33 19.69
CA ILE A 301 0.71 -0.97 18.29
C ILE A 301 -0.56 -0.08 18.20
N ILE A 302 -1.63 -0.46 18.90
CA ILE A 302 -2.89 0.29 18.93
C ILE A 302 -2.70 1.67 19.55
N ALA A 303 -1.87 1.81 20.59
CA ALA A 303 -1.58 3.11 21.20
C ALA A 303 -0.94 4.07 20.19
N TYR A 304 0.04 3.61 19.42
CA TYR A 304 0.64 4.41 18.33
C TYR A 304 -0.36 4.74 17.22
N ILE A 305 -1.23 3.78 16.84
CA ILE A 305 -2.28 4.04 15.86
C ILE A 305 -3.23 5.15 16.37
N LYS A 306 -3.62 5.13 17.66
CA LYS A 306 -4.47 6.18 18.25
C LYS A 306 -3.79 7.54 18.21
N GLU A 307 -2.55 7.62 18.65
CA GLU A 307 -1.77 8.85 18.60
C GLU A 307 -1.69 9.41 17.18
N THR A 308 -1.45 8.55 16.20
CA THR A 308 -1.41 8.93 14.79
C THR A 308 -2.77 9.40 14.26
N LEU A 309 -3.87 8.75 14.67
CA LEU A 309 -5.24 9.18 14.32
C LEU A 309 -5.58 10.54 14.93
N ASP A 310 -5.09 10.84 16.14
CA ASP A 310 -5.26 12.14 16.79
C ASP A 310 -4.50 13.25 16.02
N TYR A 311 -3.29 12.98 15.52
CA TYR A 311 -2.59 13.91 14.63
C TYR A 311 -3.32 14.15 13.31
N ALA A 312 -4.01 13.16 12.79
CA ALA A 312 -4.78 13.25 11.57
C ALA A 312 -6.21 13.77 11.78
N GLU A 313 -6.60 14.21 12.99
CA GLU A 313 -7.98 14.55 13.35
C GLU A 313 -8.61 15.59 12.41
N GLU A 314 -7.84 16.59 11.95
CA GLU A 314 -8.33 17.62 11.02
C GLU A 314 -8.62 17.07 9.60
N LEU A 315 -8.00 15.94 9.23
CA LEU A 315 -8.13 15.33 7.92
C LEU A 315 -9.23 14.27 7.86
N ILE A 316 -9.63 13.74 9.01
CA ILE A 316 -10.63 12.68 9.13
C ILE A 316 -11.88 13.22 9.85
N THR A 317 -12.94 12.44 9.84
CA THR A 317 -14.17 12.73 10.57
C THR A 317 -14.47 11.60 11.56
N PRO A 318 -15.30 11.83 12.59
CA PRO A 318 -15.77 10.74 13.46
C PRO A 318 -16.47 9.60 12.69
N LYS A 319 -16.91 9.86 11.45
CA LYS A 319 -17.55 8.89 10.55
C LYS A 319 -16.59 8.23 9.57
N SER A 320 -15.35 8.67 9.51
CA SER A 320 -14.33 8.05 8.66
C SER A 320 -14.15 6.60 9.07
N GLN A 321 -14.39 5.68 8.14
CA GLN A 321 -14.27 4.24 8.39
C GLN A 321 -12.80 3.86 8.47
N ILE A 322 -12.44 3.06 9.47
CA ILE A 322 -11.10 2.46 9.57
C ILE A 322 -11.12 1.11 8.85
N TYR A 323 -10.17 0.94 7.94
CA TYR A 323 -9.86 -0.32 7.27
C TYR A 323 -8.47 -0.78 7.70
N VAL A 324 -8.33 -2.08 8.00
CA VAL A 324 -7.04 -2.67 8.40
C VAL A 324 -6.69 -3.81 7.46
N THR A 325 -5.45 -3.82 7.00
CA THR A 325 -4.88 -4.85 6.12
C THR A 325 -3.48 -5.24 6.61
N GLY A 326 -2.71 -5.96 5.80
CA GLY A 326 -1.36 -6.39 6.15
C GLY A 326 -1.28 -7.80 6.75
N GLY A 327 -0.07 -8.24 7.01
CA GLY A 327 0.20 -9.59 7.53
C GLY A 327 0.43 -9.68 9.04
N GLY A 328 0.58 -8.53 9.71
CA GLY A 328 1.01 -8.47 11.11
C GLY A 328 -0.04 -8.89 12.13
N LEU A 329 -1.30 -8.50 11.91
CA LEU A 329 -2.40 -8.74 12.85
C LEU A 329 -3.65 -9.35 12.22
N VAL A 330 -4.03 -8.96 11.00
CA VAL A 330 -5.36 -9.27 10.46
C VAL A 330 -5.62 -10.74 10.21
N ASN A 331 -4.57 -11.56 10.11
CA ASN A 331 -4.70 -13.02 9.98
C ASN A 331 -4.99 -13.72 11.31
N MET A 332 -4.82 -13.05 12.45
CA MET A 332 -5.13 -13.60 13.76
C MET A 332 -6.64 -13.51 14.01
N ARG A 333 -7.26 -14.63 14.38
CA ARG A 333 -8.71 -14.70 14.61
C ARG A 333 -9.13 -13.76 15.75
N GLY A 334 -10.24 -13.04 15.56
CA GLY A 334 -10.73 -12.07 16.55
C GLY A 334 -10.01 -10.71 16.54
N SER A 335 -8.94 -10.55 15.75
CA SER A 335 -8.19 -9.28 15.67
C SER A 335 -9.06 -8.07 15.28
N ARG A 336 -10.02 -8.25 14.39
CA ARG A 336 -10.94 -7.18 13.98
C ARG A 336 -11.76 -6.65 15.15
N GLU A 337 -12.34 -7.55 15.92
CA GLU A 337 -13.15 -7.24 17.10
C GLU A 337 -12.30 -6.57 18.17
N TYR A 338 -11.12 -7.11 18.43
CA TYR A 338 -10.16 -6.55 19.38
C TYR A 338 -9.73 -5.14 19.00
N LEU A 339 -9.34 -4.94 17.74
CA LEU A 339 -8.99 -3.62 17.20
C LEU A 339 -10.16 -2.64 17.29
N SER A 340 -11.39 -3.09 16.98
CA SER A 340 -12.58 -2.22 17.05
C SER A 340 -12.88 -1.77 18.47
N GLU A 341 -12.76 -2.67 19.43
CA GLU A 341 -12.98 -2.39 20.86
C GLU A 341 -11.91 -1.42 21.38
N LYS A 342 -10.65 -1.74 21.15
CA LYS A 342 -9.52 -0.93 21.65
C LYS A 342 -9.44 0.44 20.99
N LEU A 343 -9.73 0.57 19.70
CA LEU A 343 -9.78 1.85 19.00
C LEU A 343 -11.06 2.66 19.32
N GLY A 344 -12.10 2.02 19.88
CA GLY A 344 -13.40 2.66 20.07
C GLY A 344 -14.10 3.05 18.77
N ARG A 345 -13.73 2.45 17.64
CA ARG A 345 -14.22 2.71 16.29
C ARG A 345 -14.40 1.41 15.52
N SER A 346 -15.40 1.36 14.66
CA SER A 346 -15.62 0.19 13.80
C SER A 346 -14.43 -0.03 12.87
N VAL A 347 -13.85 -1.23 12.89
CA VAL A 347 -12.78 -1.68 11.99
C VAL A 347 -13.35 -2.65 10.97
N LYS A 348 -12.91 -2.51 9.71
CA LYS A 348 -13.18 -3.46 8.64
C LYS A 348 -11.87 -4.03 8.11
N ILE A 349 -11.88 -5.31 7.75
CA ILE A 349 -10.78 -5.95 7.02
C ILE A 349 -11.26 -6.13 5.58
N PRO A 350 -10.76 -5.32 4.62
CA PRO A 350 -11.16 -5.45 3.23
C PRO A 350 -10.53 -6.71 2.63
N MET A 351 -11.27 -7.38 1.76
CA MET A 351 -10.80 -8.59 1.08
C MET A 351 -10.40 -8.27 -0.35
N VAL A 352 -9.19 -8.66 -0.73
CA VAL A 352 -8.79 -8.64 -2.14
C VAL A 352 -9.55 -9.71 -2.91
N LYS A 353 -10.25 -9.33 -3.96
CA LYS A 353 -10.95 -10.27 -4.86
C LYS A 353 -10.00 -10.79 -5.94
N ALA A 354 -8.94 -11.47 -5.51
CA ALA A 354 -8.00 -12.11 -6.43
C ALA A 354 -8.19 -13.63 -6.40
N ALA A 355 -8.07 -14.28 -7.55
CA ALA A 355 -8.13 -15.74 -7.65
C ALA A 355 -6.95 -16.42 -6.93
N ARG A 356 -5.83 -15.70 -6.80
CA ARG A 356 -4.60 -16.13 -6.13
C ARG A 356 -4.14 -15.01 -5.19
N LEU A 357 -3.40 -15.38 -4.14
CA LEU A 357 -2.82 -14.43 -3.18
C LEU A 357 -3.89 -13.58 -2.45
N ASN A 358 -5.07 -14.14 -2.19
CA ASN A 358 -6.20 -13.45 -1.55
C ASN A 358 -6.03 -13.20 -0.04
N ASN A 359 -4.80 -13.26 0.47
CA ASN A 359 -4.48 -12.97 1.87
C ASN A 359 -4.09 -11.50 2.02
N PRO A 360 -4.52 -10.77 3.07
CA PRO A 360 -4.20 -9.37 3.30
C PRO A 360 -2.70 -9.03 3.28
N ARG A 361 -1.83 -9.97 3.62
CA ARG A 361 -0.37 -9.80 3.54
C ARG A 361 0.18 -9.52 2.13
N TYR A 362 -0.64 -9.66 1.09
CA TYR A 362 -0.29 -9.39 -0.30
C TYR A 362 -0.98 -8.12 -0.84
N SER A 363 -1.67 -7.37 0.01
CA SER A 363 -2.43 -6.17 -0.42
C SER A 363 -1.58 -5.18 -1.19
N ASN A 364 -0.37 -4.87 -0.69
CA ASN A 364 0.55 -3.93 -1.32
C ASN A 364 1.05 -4.45 -2.67
N ALA A 365 1.48 -5.71 -2.76
CA ALA A 365 1.93 -6.30 -4.02
C ALA A 365 0.82 -6.39 -5.07
N LEU A 366 -0.40 -6.72 -4.65
CA LEU A 366 -1.56 -6.78 -5.55
C LEU A 366 -2.05 -5.40 -5.95
N GLY A 367 -2.06 -4.44 -5.02
CA GLY A 367 -2.37 -3.03 -5.30
C GLY A 367 -1.37 -2.40 -6.27
N LEU A 368 -0.08 -2.68 -6.08
CA LEU A 368 0.97 -2.28 -7.02
C LEU A 368 0.70 -2.86 -8.42
N MET A 369 0.38 -4.15 -8.51
CA MET A 369 0.11 -4.78 -9.80
C MET A 369 -1.15 -4.21 -10.48
N ASP A 370 -2.20 -3.89 -9.72
CA ASP A 370 -3.41 -3.25 -10.25
C ASP A 370 -3.10 -1.86 -10.83
N GLN A 371 -2.29 -1.05 -10.13
CA GLN A 371 -1.81 0.24 -10.63
C GLN A 371 -0.98 0.10 -11.92
N VAL A 372 -0.11 -0.92 -12.00
CA VAL A 372 0.70 -1.20 -13.19
C VAL A 372 -0.21 -1.42 -14.39
N PHE A 373 -1.26 -2.23 -14.25
CA PHE A 373 -2.18 -2.49 -15.35
C PHE A 373 -3.04 -1.28 -15.71
N ASP A 374 -3.42 -0.47 -14.73
CA ASP A 374 -4.09 0.81 -14.99
C ASP A 374 -3.21 1.73 -15.85
N ALA A 375 -1.94 1.89 -15.49
CA ALA A 375 -0.99 2.71 -16.24
C ALA A 375 -0.75 2.17 -17.67
N VAL A 376 -0.63 0.86 -17.83
CA VAL A 376 -0.44 0.21 -19.13
C VAL A 376 -1.68 0.38 -20.03
N GLU A 377 -2.89 0.23 -19.48
CA GLU A 377 -4.14 0.44 -20.20
C GLU A 377 -4.29 1.90 -20.67
N GLN A 378 -3.96 2.87 -19.81
CA GLN A 378 -3.98 4.29 -20.14
C GLN A 378 -2.95 4.61 -21.24
N GLN A 379 -1.76 4.04 -21.23
CA GLN A 379 -0.77 4.20 -22.28
C GLN A 379 -1.25 3.63 -23.62
N ALA A 380 -1.85 2.45 -23.60
CA ALA A 380 -2.39 1.81 -24.80
C ALA A 380 -3.56 2.61 -25.40
N TYR A 381 -4.47 3.12 -24.56
CA TYR A 381 -5.57 4.01 -24.98
C TYR A 381 -5.03 5.29 -25.62
N ASN A 382 -4.05 5.95 -24.99
CA ASN A 382 -3.43 7.17 -25.51
C ASN A 382 -2.69 6.94 -26.83
N ALA A 383 -2.03 5.79 -27.02
CA ALA A 383 -1.37 5.42 -28.27
C ALA A 383 -2.38 5.17 -29.39
N SER A 384 -3.54 4.58 -29.09
CA SER A 384 -4.60 4.32 -30.06
C SER A 384 -5.41 5.57 -30.42
N SER A 385 -5.49 6.57 -29.53
CA SER A 385 -6.25 7.81 -29.69
C SER A 385 -5.46 8.98 -30.30
N GLN A 386 -4.24 8.77 -30.79
CA GLN A 386 -3.47 9.82 -31.49
C GLN A 386 -4.13 10.37 -32.78
N GLY A 387 -5.41 10.05 -33.04
CA GLY A 387 -6.26 10.64 -34.04
C GLY A 387 -7.35 11.58 -33.55
N GLY A 388 -7.47 11.85 -32.24
CA GLY A 388 -8.51 12.73 -31.67
C GLY A 388 -8.17 13.17 -30.24
N ALA A 389 -8.23 14.45 -30.05
CA ALA A 389 -8.05 15.27 -28.86
C ALA A 389 -8.43 14.65 -27.49
N LEU A 390 -7.53 13.94 -26.83
CA LEU A 390 -7.61 13.57 -25.41
C LEU A 390 -6.20 13.64 -24.79
N ASN A 391 -5.64 14.84 -24.67
CA ASN A 391 -4.30 15.07 -24.17
C ASN A 391 -4.21 15.39 -22.67
N GLY A 392 -5.33 15.52 -21.95
CA GLY A 392 -5.39 16.06 -20.60
C GLY A 392 -4.85 15.15 -19.48
N LEU A 393 -4.97 13.83 -19.61
CA LEU A 393 -4.46 12.88 -18.60
C LEU A 393 -3.05 12.35 -18.87
N LYS A 394 -2.37 12.87 -19.92
CA LYS A 394 -1.09 12.35 -20.44
C LYS A 394 0.12 12.55 -19.55
N ASN A 395 0.07 13.38 -18.52
CA ASN A 395 1.25 13.78 -17.76
C ASN A 395 1.28 13.31 -16.30
N ILE A 396 0.37 12.42 -15.89
CA ILE A 396 0.41 11.87 -14.53
C ILE A 396 1.68 11.03 -14.30
N PHE A 397 2.30 10.51 -15.39
CA PHE A 397 3.45 9.61 -15.33
C PHE A 397 4.68 10.06 -16.16
N LYS A 398 4.82 11.35 -16.50
CA LYS A 398 6.03 11.83 -17.20
C LYS A 398 6.71 12.96 -16.43
N LYS A 399 7.91 12.62 -16.00
CA LYS A 399 9.10 13.26 -15.43
C LYS A 399 9.22 13.16 -13.94
#